data_f8836b58dbaae646dfc9795a82e37311
#
_entry.id   f8836b58dbaae646dfc9795a82e37311
#
_cell.length_a   1.000
_cell.length_b   1.000
_cell.length_c   1.000
_cell.angle_alpha   90.00
_cell.angle_beta   90.00
_cell.angle_gamma   90.00
#
_symmetry.space_group_name_H-M   'P 1'
#
loop_
_entity.id
_entity.type
_entity.pdbx_description
1 polymer ?
#
loop_
_entity_poly.entity_id
_entity_poly.type
_entity_poly.pdbx_seq_one_letter_code
_entity_poly.pdbx_strand_id
1 'polypeptide(L)'
;NDFIISVFFLKNKIKKFIKNQNIKKIKINYLEENSPLGTIGSLRLIKKISNDFIVINCDVITNVDLVEILKFHKKNKATLTIGVKQFKYKNPYGVINSKKTRFVSFEEKPEINFNINAGVYVFKKNIIKIIRKEKFKSIEDLVYHLNKKKSKILTYPIFENWLDLGQDRKKLKA
;
A
#
# COMPACT_ATOMS: atom_id res chain seq x y z
N ASN A 1 -13.31 -14.63 -8.98
CA ASN A 1 -12.31 -13.62 -8.57
C ASN A 1 -10.94 -14.09 -9.05
N ASP A 2 -10.22 -13.24 -9.78
CA ASP A 2 -8.88 -13.51 -10.26
C ASP A 2 -7.86 -12.83 -9.34
N PHE A 3 -6.91 -13.61 -8.83
CA PHE A 3 -5.80 -13.10 -8.04
C PHE A 3 -4.52 -13.17 -8.86
N ILE A 4 -3.66 -12.18 -8.66
CA ILE A 4 -2.33 -12.13 -9.25
C ILE A 4 -1.33 -11.95 -8.11
N ILE A 5 -0.39 -12.87 -7.98
CA ILE A 5 0.64 -12.83 -6.94
C ILE A 5 1.99 -12.57 -7.62
N SER A 6 2.65 -11.48 -7.24
CA SER A 6 4.02 -11.22 -7.67
C SER A 6 4.99 -12.04 -6.85
N VAL A 7 5.91 -12.73 -7.52
CA VAL A 7 6.88 -13.63 -6.89
C VAL A 7 8.27 -13.44 -7.47
N PHE A 8 9.27 -13.38 -6.60
CA PHE A 8 10.69 -13.33 -6.93
C PHE A 8 11.47 -14.34 -6.10
N PHE A 9 11.82 -13.95 -4.88
CA PHE A 9 12.55 -14.81 -3.96
C PHE A 9 11.69 -15.99 -3.52
N LEU A 10 12.27 -17.20 -3.50
CA LEU A 10 11.59 -18.45 -3.14
C LEU A 10 10.32 -18.75 -3.97
N LYS A 11 10.21 -18.21 -5.19
CA LYS A 11 9.01 -18.33 -6.03
C LYS A 11 8.45 -19.74 -6.13
N ASN A 12 9.30 -20.75 -6.29
CA ASN A 12 8.87 -22.15 -6.40
C ASN A 12 8.29 -22.68 -5.08
N LYS A 13 8.86 -22.29 -3.93
CA LYS A 13 8.32 -22.66 -2.62
C LYS A 13 6.96 -22.03 -2.37
N ILE A 14 6.80 -20.72 -2.71
CA ILE A 14 5.54 -20.00 -2.58
C ILE A 14 4.47 -20.65 -3.46
N LYS A 15 4.77 -20.92 -4.73
CA LYS A 15 3.82 -21.56 -5.65
C LYS A 15 3.40 -22.95 -5.16
N LYS A 16 4.36 -23.77 -4.69
CA LYS A 16 4.09 -25.10 -4.12
C LYS A 16 3.20 -25.00 -2.88
N PHE A 17 3.50 -24.05 -1.99
CA PHE A 17 2.70 -23.83 -0.78
C PHE A 17 1.26 -23.48 -1.13
N ILE A 18 1.05 -22.49 -2.02
CA ILE A 18 -0.31 -22.05 -2.43
C ILE A 18 -1.07 -23.18 -3.12
N LYS A 19 -0.40 -23.95 -3.99
CA LYS A 19 -1.01 -25.12 -4.64
C LYS A 19 -1.50 -26.16 -3.61
N ASN A 20 -0.73 -26.38 -2.56
CA ASN A 20 -1.06 -27.35 -1.51
C ASN A 20 -2.23 -26.90 -0.62
N GLN A 21 -2.58 -25.59 -0.58
CA GLN A 21 -3.73 -25.07 0.19
C GLN A 21 -5.07 -25.48 -0.42
N ASN A 22 -5.08 -26.08 -1.61
CA ASN A 22 -6.29 -26.59 -2.26
C ASN A 22 -7.44 -25.56 -2.34
N ILE A 23 -7.10 -24.27 -2.57
CA ILE A 23 -8.03 -23.16 -2.60
C ILE A 23 -8.96 -23.32 -3.79
N LYS A 24 -10.19 -23.75 -3.52
CA LYS A 24 -11.23 -23.95 -4.55
C LYS A 24 -11.88 -22.61 -4.90
N LYS A 25 -12.37 -22.47 -6.13
CA LYS A 25 -13.15 -21.31 -6.64
C LYS A 25 -12.37 -20.00 -6.84
N ILE A 26 -11.05 -20.02 -6.75
CA ILE A 26 -10.20 -18.86 -6.96
C ILE A 26 -9.16 -19.19 -8.05
N LYS A 27 -9.06 -18.31 -9.06
CA LYS A 27 -8.02 -18.40 -10.08
C LYS A 27 -6.81 -17.58 -9.61
N ILE A 28 -5.67 -18.23 -9.43
CA ILE A 28 -4.43 -17.58 -9.03
C ILE A 28 -3.45 -17.61 -10.21
N ASN A 29 -3.00 -16.43 -10.62
CA ASN A 29 -1.96 -16.23 -11.62
C ASN A 29 -0.70 -15.68 -10.92
N TYR A 30 0.46 -15.86 -11.54
CA TYR A 30 1.73 -15.38 -10.98
C TYR A 30 2.41 -14.40 -11.93
N LEU A 31 2.95 -13.32 -11.38
CA LEU A 31 3.91 -12.45 -12.05
C LEU A 31 5.30 -12.85 -11.54
N GLU A 32 6.09 -13.48 -12.39
CA GLU A 32 7.44 -13.88 -12.04
C GLU A 32 8.41 -12.78 -12.39
N GLU A 33 9.08 -12.27 -11.37
CA GLU A 33 10.14 -11.29 -11.53
C GLU A 33 11.47 -12.01 -11.78
N ASN A 34 12.29 -11.48 -12.68
CA ASN A 34 13.67 -11.96 -12.93
C ASN A 34 14.69 -11.23 -12.05
N SER A 35 14.32 -10.06 -11.52
CA SER A 35 15.07 -9.25 -10.57
C SER A 35 14.08 -8.46 -9.72
N PRO A 36 14.47 -7.97 -8.51
CA PRO A 36 13.57 -7.16 -7.68
C PRO A 36 13.09 -5.91 -8.42
N LEU A 37 11.80 -5.81 -8.65
CA LEU A 37 11.19 -4.69 -9.37
C LEU A 37 10.65 -3.60 -8.45
N GLY A 38 10.68 -3.81 -7.14
CA GLY A 38 10.13 -2.92 -6.13
C GLY A 38 8.62 -3.11 -5.93
N THR A 39 8.02 -2.31 -5.07
CA THR A 39 6.65 -2.52 -4.57
C THR A 39 5.59 -2.57 -5.67
N ILE A 40 5.72 -1.72 -6.70
CA ILE A 40 4.74 -1.64 -7.80
C ILE A 40 5.33 -1.97 -9.17
N GLY A 41 6.64 -2.18 -9.25
CA GLY A 41 7.30 -2.39 -10.53
C GLY A 41 6.87 -3.68 -11.24
N SER A 42 6.46 -4.71 -10.49
CA SER A 42 5.89 -5.94 -11.04
C SER A 42 4.60 -5.72 -11.83
N LEU A 43 3.84 -4.68 -11.52
CA LEU A 43 2.59 -4.35 -12.23
C LEU A 43 2.81 -4.12 -13.73
N ARG A 44 4.02 -3.72 -14.14
CA ARG A 44 4.37 -3.57 -15.57
C ARG A 44 4.34 -4.88 -16.36
N LEU A 45 4.45 -6.02 -15.66
CA LEU A 45 4.38 -7.37 -16.26
C LEU A 45 2.94 -7.81 -16.56
N ILE A 46 1.94 -7.14 -16.02
CA ILE A 46 0.52 -7.44 -16.28
C ILE A 46 0.22 -7.18 -17.76
N LYS A 47 -0.07 -8.20 -18.53
CA LYS A 47 -0.33 -8.07 -19.97
C LYS A 47 -1.64 -7.31 -20.27
N LYS A 48 -2.72 -7.66 -19.60
CA LYS A 48 -4.05 -7.07 -19.80
C LYS A 48 -4.78 -6.95 -18.47
N ILE A 49 -5.41 -5.81 -18.25
CA ILE A 49 -6.34 -5.57 -17.15
C ILE A 49 -7.57 -4.83 -17.71
N SER A 50 -8.75 -5.29 -17.37
CA SER A 50 -10.00 -4.77 -17.97
C SER A 50 -10.69 -3.77 -17.06
N ASN A 51 -10.49 -3.90 -15.76
CA ASN A 51 -11.16 -3.13 -14.72
C ASN A 51 -10.16 -2.44 -13.79
N ASP A 52 -10.64 -1.51 -12.98
CA ASP A 52 -9.91 -1.01 -11.82
C ASP A 52 -9.64 -2.17 -10.87
N PHE A 53 -8.50 -2.15 -10.20
CA PHE A 53 -8.00 -3.30 -9.46
C PHE A 53 -7.39 -2.89 -8.13
N ILE A 54 -7.35 -3.84 -7.20
CA ILE A 54 -6.78 -3.66 -5.88
C ILE A 54 -5.37 -4.27 -5.84
N VAL A 55 -4.46 -3.59 -5.18
CA VAL A 55 -3.12 -4.08 -4.85
C VAL A 55 -2.97 -4.04 -3.34
N ILE A 56 -2.48 -5.14 -2.77
CA ILE A 56 -2.22 -5.26 -1.33
C ILE A 56 -0.80 -5.76 -1.15
N ASN A 57 -0.06 -5.13 -0.24
CA ASN A 57 1.25 -5.62 0.18
C ASN A 57 1.11 -7.00 0.83
N CYS A 58 2.01 -7.91 0.52
CA CYS A 58 1.91 -9.31 0.97
C CYS A 58 2.16 -9.51 2.48
N ASP A 59 2.69 -8.52 3.17
CA ASP A 59 2.93 -8.47 4.61
C ASP A 59 1.82 -7.77 5.41
N VAL A 60 0.75 -7.36 4.75
CA VAL A 60 -0.42 -6.74 5.38
C VAL A 60 -1.49 -7.79 5.66
N ILE A 61 -1.94 -7.84 6.92
CA ILE A 61 -3.14 -8.58 7.35
C ILE A 61 -4.20 -7.56 7.73
N THR A 62 -5.36 -7.63 7.10
CA THR A 62 -6.45 -6.68 7.35
C THR A 62 -7.81 -7.28 7.07
N ASN A 63 -8.83 -6.78 7.77
CA ASN A 63 -10.24 -7.10 7.54
C ASN A 63 -10.97 -6.01 6.75
N VAL A 64 -10.23 -5.10 6.09
CA VAL A 64 -10.84 -4.04 5.28
C VAL A 64 -11.78 -4.63 4.22
N ASP A 65 -12.96 -4.04 4.06
CA ASP A 65 -13.87 -4.43 3.00
C ASP A 65 -13.34 -3.94 1.63
N LEU A 66 -12.78 -4.90 0.88
CA LEU A 66 -12.22 -4.65 -0.44
C LEU A 66 -13.28 -4.22 -1.47
N VAL A 67 -14.53 -4.59 -1.27
CA VAL A 67 -15.63 -4.17 -2.15
C VAL A 67 -15.96 -2.71 -1.89
N GLU A 68 -16.03 -2.30 -0.64
CA GLU A 68 -16.34 -0.92 -0.28
C GLU A 68 -15.24 0.07 -0.70
N ILE A 69 -13.96 -0.24 -0.50
CA ILE A 69 -12.87 0.63 -0.99
C ILE A 69 -12.90 0.74 -2.53
N LEU A 70 -13.23 -0.35 -3.24
CA LEU A 70 -13.35 -0.33 -4.70
C LEU A 70 -14.58 0.50 -5.15
N LYS A 71 -15.72 0.40 -4.46
CA LYS A 71 -16.90 1.23 -4.70
C LYS A 71 -16.59 2.71 -4.49
N PHE A 72 -15.92 3.04 -3.37
CA PHE A 72 -15.47 4.41 -3.07
C PHE A 72 -14.58 4.96 -4.19
N HIS A 73 -13.59 4.20 -4.63
CA HIS A 73 -12.69 4.56 -5.73
C HIS A 73 -13.46 4.90 -7.02
N LYS A 74 -14.37 4.00 -7.43
CA LYS A 74 -15.17 4.15 -8.66
C LYS A 74 -16.13 5.33 -8.57
N LYS A 75 -16.90 5.45 -7.46
CA LYS A 75 -17.84 6.54 -7.23
C LYS A 75 -17.16 7.90 -7.34
N ASN A 76 -15.96 8.02 -6.81
CA ASN A 76 -15.19 9.24 -6.84
C ASN A 76 -14.35 9.43 -8.11
N LYS A 77 -14.37 8.49 -9.05
CA LYS A 77 -13.58 8.53 -10.30
C LYS A 77 -12.09 8.78 -10.05
N ALA A 78 -11.54 8.20 -8.99
CA ALA A 78 -10.14 8.37 -8.61
C ALA A 78 -9.19 7.71 -9.62
N THR A 79 -7.96 8.21 -9.72
CA THR A 79 -6.86 7.55 -10.44
C THR A 79 -6.16 6.55 -9.53
N LEU A 80 -6.01 6.93 -8.27
CA LEU A 80 -5.43 6.13 -7.21
C LEU A 80 -6.21 6.38 -5.92
N THR A 81 -6.53 5.33 -5.18
CA THR A 81 -7.00 5.41 -3.79
C THR A 81 -6.00 4.67 -2.92
N ILE A 82 -5.54 5.29 -1.86
CA ILE A 82 -4.58 4.76 -0.90
C ILE A 82 -5.31 4.48 0.41
N GLY A 83 -5.30 3.24 0.86
CA GLY A 83 -5.74 2.89 2.21
C GLY A 83 -4.79 3.50 3.24
N VAL A 84 -5.34 4.19 4.22
CA VAL A 84 -4.56 4.81 5.30
C VAL A 84 -5.02 4.31 6.66
N LYS A 85 -4.07 4.07 7.55
CA LYS A 85 -4.33 3.73 8.95
C LYS A 85 -3.91 4.89 9.82
N GLN A 86 -4.75 5.27 10.77
CA GLN A 86 -4.37 6.26 11.77
C GLN A 86 -3.37 5.65 12.75
N PHE A 87 -2.25 6.30 12.92
CA PHE A 87 -1.20 5.95 13.86
C PHE A 87 -1.01 7.10 14.84
N LYS A 88 -1.04 6.78 16.15
CA LYS A 88 -0.80 7.73 17.22
C LYS A 88 0.61 7.55 17.75
N TYR A 89 1.37 8.62 17.75
CA TYR A 89 2.69 8.67 18.38
C TYR A 89 2.61 9.57 19.62
N LYS A 90 2.86 8.99 20.77
CA LYS A 90 2.99 9.74 22.02
C LYS A 90 4.46 10.06 22.26
N ASN A 91 4.79 11.34 22.19
CA ASN A 91 6.14 11.78 22.51
C ASN A 91 6.39 11.57 24.02
N PRO A 92 7.44 10.86 24.43
CA PRO A 92 7.70 10.63 25.86
C PRO A 92 8.22 11.87 26.60
N TYR A 93 8.54 12.95 25.89
CA TYR A 93 9.12 14.17 26.41
C TYR A 93 8.20 15.37 26.27
N GLY A 94 8.38 16.38 27.13
CA GLY A 94 7.81 17.71 26.89
C GLY A 94 8.44 18.36 25.66
N VAL A 95 7.63 19.00 24.83
CA VAL A 95 8.05 19.69 23.61
C VAL A 95 8.04 21.19 23.85
N ILE A 96 9.18 21.83 23.64
CA ILE A 96 9.33 23.31 23.74
C ILE A 96 9.41 23.87 22.33
N ASN A 97 8.47 24.74 21.99
CA ASN A 97 8.50 25.49 20.74
C ASN A 97 9.19 26.84 21.01
N SER A 98 10.13 27.21 20.16
CA SER A 98 10.84 28.49 20.26
C SER A 98 10.98 29.15 18.89
N LYS A 99 10.97 30.49 18.87
CA LYS A 99 11.33 31.30 17.70
C LYS A 99 12.70 31.91 17.96
N LYS A 100 13.74 31.40 17.28
CA LYS A 100 15.14 31.61 17.66
C LYS A 100 15.33 31.14 19.11
N THR A 101 15.75 32.00 20.03
CA THR A 101 15.95 31.71 21.47
C THR A 101 14.75 32.07 22.35
N ARG A 102 13.70 32.69 21.76
CA ARG A 102 12.52 33.11 22.53
C ARG A 102 11.54 31.96 22.68
N PHE A 103 11.17 31.64 23.92
CA PHE A 103 10.11 30.69 24.25
C PHE A 103 8.79 31.09 23.60
N VAL A 104 8.04 30.11 23.04
CA VAL A 104 6.70 30.28 22.44
C VAL A 104 5.66 29.48 23.19
N SER A 105 5.91 28.16 23.35
CA SER A 105 4.97 27.27 24.04
C SER A 105 5.68 26.03 24.59
N PHE A 106 5.04 25.41 25.57
CA PHE A 106 5.43 24.11 26.11
C PHE A 106 4.23 23.18 26.07
N GLU A 107 4.43 21.95 25.60
CA GLU A 107 3.42 20.92 25.56
C GLU A 107 3.96 19.61 26.13
N GLU A 108 3.35 19.15 27.22
CA GLU A 108 3.80 17.96 27.94
C GLU A 108 3.33 16.70 27.24
N LYS A 109 4.28 15.87 26.78
CA LYS A 109 4.05 14.57 26.15
C LYS A 109 2.97 14.58 25.08
N PRO A 110 3.10 15.43 24.04
CA PRO A 110 2.05 15.58 23.03
C PRO A 110 1.80 14.29 22.26
N GLU A 111 0.55 14.09 21.88
CA GLU A 111 0.15 13.04 20.94
C GLU A 111 0.05 13.61 19.53
N ILE A 112 0.75 12.99 18.60
CA ILE A 112 0.71 13.35 17.18
C ILE A 112 0.04 12.22 16.41
N ASN A 113 -0.98 12.57 15.62
CA ASN A 113 -1.70 11.62 14.80
C ASN A 113 -1.19 11.68 13.35
N PHE A 114 -0.84 10.53 12.80
CA PHE A 114 -0.41 10.40 11.41
C PHE A 114 -1.37 9.46 10.66
N ASN A 115 -1.63 9.77 9.39
CA ASN A 115 -2.19 8.81 8.46
C ASN A 115 -1.03 8.09 7.79
N ILE A 116 -0.79 6.83 8.18
CA ILE A 116 0.25 6.00 7.58
C ILE A 116 -0.31 5.22 6.39
N ASN A 117 0.55 4.91 5.43
CA ASN A 117 0.23 4.06 4.30
C ASN A 117 -0.06 2.63 4.77
N ALA A 118 -1.27 2.16 4.54
CA ALA A 118 -1.71 0.83 5.00
C ALA A 118 -1.33 -0.31 4.04
N GLY A 119 -0.64 -0.04 2.94
CA GLY A 119 -0.27 -1.07 1.96
C GLY A 119 -1.45 -1.64 1.18
N VAL A 120 -2.57 -0.93 1.13
CA VAL A 120 -3.78 -1.27 0.37
C VAL A 120 -4.06 -0.16 -0.62
N TYR A 121 -4.17 -0.49 -1.90
CA TYR A 121 -4.34 0.50 -2.96
C TYR A 121 -5.43 0.08 -3.93
N VAL A 122 -6.17 1.04 -4.48
CA VAL A 122 -7.04 0.82 -5.63
C VAL A 122 -6.55 1.67 -6.78
N PHE A 123 -6.29 1.03 -7.90
CA PHE A 123 -5.79 1.65 -9.11
C PHE A 123 -6.83 1.67 -10.22
N LYS A 124 -6.94 2.79 -10.90
CA LYS A 124 -7.63 2.85 -12.17
C LYS A 124 -6.89 2.01 -13.21
N LYS A 125 -7.61 1.23 -14.03
CA LYS A 125 -7.01 0.28 -15.00
C LYS A 125 -5.91 0.91 -15.88
N ASN A 126 -6.05 2.17 -16.23
CA ASN A 126 -5.11 2.86 -17.13
C ASN A 126 -3.74 3.15 -16.49
N ILE A 127 -3.62 3.00 -15.17
CA ILE A 127 -2.36 3.24 -14.44
C ILE A 127 -1.22 2.36 -14.94
N ILE A 128 -1.53 1.14 -15.41
CA ILE A 128 -0.55 0.20 -15.95
C ILE A 128 0.24 0.80 -17.12
N LYS A 129 -0.40 1.60 -17.96
CA LYS A 129 0.27 2.28 -19.09
C LYS A 129 1.32 3.27 -18.57
N ILE A 130 1.00 4.00 -17.51
CA ILE A 130 1.89 4.97 -16.87
C ILE A 130 3.07 4.24 -16.21
N ILE A 131 2.80 3.20 -15.42
CA ILE A 131 3.84 2.41 -14.73
C ILE A 131 4.82 1.78 -15.73
N ARG A 132 4.33 1.29 -16.87
CA ARG A 132 5.19 0.73 -17.93
C ARG A 132 6.09 1.77 -18.56
N LYS A 133 5.54 2.94 -18.88
CA LYS A 133 6.27 4.04 -19.54
C LYS A 133 7.36 4.59 -18.64
N GLU A 134 7.00 4.94 -17.42
CA GLU A 134 7.90 5.64 -16.48
C GLU A 134 8.77 4.67 -15.65
N LYS A 135 8.46 3.35 -15.69
CA LYS A 135 9.24 2.28 -15.02
C LYS A 135 9.37 2.47 -13.49
N PHE A 136 8.35 3.02 -12.84
CA PHE A 136 8.34 3.19 -11.39
C PHE A 136 8.62 1.88 -10.65
N LYS A 137 9.35 1.99 -9.55
CA LYS A 137 9.66 0.88 -8.63
C LYS A 137 8.86 1.00 -7.34
N SER A 138 8.66 2.21 -6.85
CA SER A 138 7.99 2.46 -5.58
C SER A 138 6.61 3.13 -5.77
N ILE A 139 5.76 3.01 -4.77
CA ILE A 139 4.46 3.69 -4.74
C ILE A 139 4.64 5.20 -4.58
N GLU A 140 5.67 5.62 -3.85
CA GLU A 140 6.00 7.02 -3.61
C GLU A 140 6.30 7.74 -4.92
N ASP A 141 7.13 7.15 -5.77
CA ASP A 141 7.47 7.71 -7.10
C ASP A 141 6.20 7.91 -7.94
N LEU A 142 5.31 6.90 -7.93
CA LEU A 142 4.05 6.98 -8.66
C LEU A 142 3.15 8.07 -8.10
N VAL A 143 2.99 8.15 -6.78
CA VAL A 143 2.17 9.17 -6.12
C VAL A 143 2.70 10.57 -6.45
N TYR A 144 4.02 10.77 -6.36
CA TYR A 144 4.64 12.05 -6.72
C TYR A 144 4.37 12.42 -8.19
N HIS A 145 4.54 11.47 -9.11
CA HIS A 145 4.25 11.69 -10.54
C HIS A 145 2.78 12.06 -10.78
N LEU A 146 1.85 11.30 -10.20
CA LEU A 146 0.42 11.53 -10.34
C LEU A 146 0.00 12.88 -9.75
N ASN A 147 0.56 13.26 -8.60
CA ASN A 147 0.30 14.53 -7.96
C ASN A 147 0.79 15.71 -8.83
N LYS A 148 2.00 15.61 -9.39
CA LYS A 148 2.54 16.60 -10.33
C LYS A 148 1.65 16.75 -11.59
N LYS A 149 1.02 15.67 -12.02
CA LYS A 149 0.05 15.66 -13.14
C LYS A 149 -1.37 16.07 -12.73
N LYS A 150 -1.58 16.51 -11.49
CA LYS A 150 -2.91 16.87 -10.93
C LYS A 150 -3.95 15.76 -11.07
N SER A 151 -3.50 14.50 -11.06
CA SER A 151 -4.38 13.34 -11.08
C SER A 151 -5.14 13.21 -9.77
N LYS A 152 -6.36 12.70 -9.81
CA LYS A 152 -7.18 12.53 -8.60
C LYS A 152 -6.66 11.37 -7.75
N ILE A 153 -5.97 11.69 -6.68
CA ILE A 153 -5.50 10.76 -5.65
C ILE A 153 -6.37 10.96 -4.42
N LEU A 154 -6.87 9.86 -3.84
CA LEU A 154 -7.69 9.89 -2.63
C LEU A 154 -7.09 9.00 -1.56
N THR A 155 -7.39 9.30 -0.30
CA THR A 155 -7.14 8.40 0.83
C THR A 155 -8.45 7.76 1.27
N TYR A 156 -8.35 6.51 1.75
CA TYR A 156 -9.47 5.77 2.33
C TYR A 156 -9.09 5.31 3.74
N PRO A 157 -9.76 5.80 4.80
CA PRO A 157 -9.43 5.42 6.16
C PRO A 157 -9.82 3.96 6.42
N ILE A 158 -8.90 3.18 6.96
CA ILE A 158 -9.10 1.80 7.38
C ILE A 158 -9.26 1.80 8.89
N PHE A 159 -10.48 1.56 9.37
CA PHE A 159 -10.80 1.46 10.80
C PHE A 159 -10.65 0.03 11.31
N GLU A 160 -10.81 -0.95 10.43
CA GLU A 160 -10.74 -2.37 10.70
C GLU A 160 -9.35 -2.80 11.22
N ASN A 161 -9.25 -4.04 11.70
CA ASN A 161 -7.98 -4.62 12.10
C ASN A 161 -6.98 -4.57 10.94
N TRP A 162 -5.79 -4.10 11.27
CA TRP A 162 -4.69 -3.96 10.33
C TRP A 162 -3.37 -4.24 11.04
N LEU A 163 -2.53 -5.07 10.42
CA LEU A 163 -1.23 -5.46 10.95
C LEU A 163 -0.22 -5.50 9.81
N ASP A 164 0.95 -4.91 10.03
CA ASP A 164 2.13 -5.00 9.17
C ASP A 164 3.13 -5.99 9.78
N LEU A 165 3.20 -7.19 9.20
CA LEU A 165 4.10 -8.26 9.65
C LEU A 165 5.58 -7.89 9.48
N GLY A 166 5.91 -6.97 8.57
CA GLY A 166 7.27 -6.50 8.36
C GLY A 166 7.83 -5.72 9.56
N GLN A 167 6.96 -4.97 10.27
CA GLN A 167 7.33 -4.22 11.46
C GLN A 167 7.44 -5.10 12.71
N ASP A 168 6.56 -6.09 12.87
CA ASP A 168 6.59 -6.99 14.03
C ASP A 168 7.83 -7.87 14.05
N ARG A 169 8.33 -8.29 12.88
CA ARG A 169 9.60 -9.03 12.79
C ARG A 169 10.81 -8.26 13.29
N LYS A 170 10.80 -6.94 13.21
CA LYS A 170 11.87 -6.08 13.77
C LYS A 170 11.82 -6.03 15.29
N LYS A 171 10.64 -6.09 15.89
CA LYS A 171 10.47 -6.13 17.36
C LYS A 171 10.87 -7.48 17.95
N LEU A 172 10.76 -8.58 17.20
CA LEU A 172 11.14 -9.91 17.65
C LEU A 172 12.66 -10.17 17.58
N LYS A 173 13.44 -9.26 16.97
CA LYS A 173 14.92 -9.37 16.82
C LYS A 173 15.68 -8.37 17.69
N ALA A 174 14.99 -7.51 18.43
CA ALA A 174 15.56 -6.56 19.39
C ALA A 174 15.35 -7.06 20.83
#